data_1d0e4cc98ec8dcc95be61563169d7602
#
_entry.id   1d0e4cc98ec8dcc95be61563169d7602
#
_cell.length_a   1.000
_cell.length_b   1.000
_cell.length_c   1.000
_cell.angle_alpha   90.00
_cell.angle_beta   90.00
_cell.angle_gamma   90.00
#
_symmetry.space_group_name_H-M   'P 1'
#
loop_
_entity.id
_entity.type
_entity.pdbx_description
1 polymer ?
#
loop_
_entity_poly.entity_id
_entity_poly.type
_entity_poly.pdbx_seq_one_letter_code
_entity_poly.pdbx_strand_id
1 'polypeptide(L)'
;MLTAFDSLFRKYLTTLLTVYVLVGLVVLVALALAVVAFVKAYVRYRGKRVITCPETHHHEAVELDAPLAAVSSLLHGPRLHLASCTRWPERQDCAQDCIREIELSPFGCQLRAMLDNWYKGKECVYCRRTFGEIHWFDHKPALQSPEGEIKEWETIRPEAIPDVLATHQPVCWDCKVVEKFRAEHADLVTDRPWQHS
;
A
#
# COMPACT_ATOMS: atom_id res chain seq x y z
N MET A 1 -23.85 -66.12 -11.58
CA MET A 1 -24.64 -65.06 -10.92
C MET A 1 -23.77 -64.14 -10.06
N LEU A 2 -22.78 -64.64 -9.33
CA LEU A 2 -21.86 -63.85 -8.49
C LEU A 2 -20.99 -62.83 -9.28
N THR A 3 -20.50 -63.19 -10.48
CA THR A 3 -19.62 -62.32 -11.29
C THR A 3 -20.30 -61.04 -11.84
N ALA A 4 -21.58 -61.13 -12.12
CA ALA A 4 -22.36 -59.98 -12.59
C ALA A 4 -22.64 -58.93 -11.46
N PHE A 5 -22.86 -59.43 -10.26
CA PHE A 5 -23.07 -58.59 -9.07
C PHE A 5 -21.76 -57.84 -8.68
N ASP A 6 -20.64 -58.49 -8.75
CA ASP A 6 -19.32 -57.90 -8.45
C ASP A 6 -18.96 -56.83 -9.45
N SER A 7 -19.27 -56.99 -10.73
CA SER A 7 -19.02 -55.98 -11.77
C SER A 7 -19.92 -54.74 -11.61
N LEU A 8 -21.14 -54.92 -11.23
CA LEU A 8 -22.11 -53.82 -10.95
C LEU A 8 -21.70 -53.04 -9.69
N PHE A 9 -21.34 -53.74 -8.63
CA PHE A 9 -20.84 -53.13 -7.39
C PHE A 9 -19.57 -52.31 -7.63
N ARG A 10 -18.60 -52.82 -8.36
CA ARG A 10 -17.38 -52.08 -8.74
C ARG A 10 -17.69 -50.83 -9.55
N LYS A 11 -18.57 -50.92 -10.54
CA LYS A 11 -18.98 -49.74 -11.34
C LYS A 11 -19.64 -48.66 -10.47
N TYR A 12 -20.53 -49.05 -9.57
CA TYR A 12 -21.15 -48.12 -8.65
C TYR A 12 -20.16 -47.45 -7.72
N LEU A 13 -19.21 -48.22 -7.16
CA LEU A 13 -18.18 -47.67 -6.29
C LEU A 13 -17.26 -46.71 -7.02
N THR A 14 -16.83 -47.05 -8.26
CA THR A 14 -15.97 -46.16 -9.08
C THR A 14 -16.73 -44.88 -9.46
N THR A 15 -18.01 -44.93 -9.79
CA THR A 15 -18.82 -43.76 -10.09
C THR A 15 -18.97 -42.84 -8.87
N LEU A 16 -19.23 -43.39 -7.69
CA LEU A 16 -19.25 -42.62 -6.44
C LEU A 16 -17.90 -41.93 -6.18
N LEU A 17 -16.80 -42.65 -6.27
CA LEU A 17 -15.48 -42.07 -6.08
C LEU A 17 -15.19 -40.92 -7.06
N THR A 18 -15.54 -41.11 -8.35
CA THR A 18 -15.32 -40.04 -9.35
C THR A 18 -16.17 -38.81 -9.03
N VAL A 19 -17.43 -38.97 -8.60
CA VAL A 19 -18.29 -37.85 -8.19
C VAL A 19 -17.68 -37.10 -6.99
N TYR A 20 -17.23 -37.81 -5.96
CA TYR A 20 -16.62 -37.18 -4.78
C TYR A 20 -15.32 -36.43 -5.15
N VAL A 21 -14.48 -37.01 -6.02
CA VAL A 21 -13.27 -36.36 -6.49
C VAL A 21 -13.60 -35.08 -7.27
N LEU A 22 -14.59 -35.11 -8.16
CA LEU A 22 -15.02 -33.94 -8.92
C LEU A 22 -15.62 -32.85 -8.03
N VAL A 23 -16.49 -33.24 -7.08
CA VAL A 23 -17.03 -32.27 -6.10
C VAL A 23 -15.93 -31.67 -5.25
N GLY A 24 -15.00 -32.49 -4.76
CA GLY A 24 -13.83 -32.02 -4.01
C GLY A 24 -12.96 -31.06 -4.80
N LEU A 25 -12.72 -31.34 -6.09
CA LEU A 25 -11.99 -30.45 -6.98
C LEU A 25 -12.70 -29.10 -7.17
N VAL A 26 -14.01 -29.11 -7.42
CA VAL A 26 -14.82 -27.90 -7.57
C VAL A 26 -14.77 -27.02 -6.31
N VAL A 27 -14.93 -27.64 -5.12
CA VAL A 27 -14.84 -26.95 -3.84
C VAL A 27 -13.45 -26.35 -3.62
N LEU A 28 -12.40 -27.08 -3.95
CA LEU A 28 -11.03 -26.60 -3.81
C LEU A 28 -10.74 -25.42 -4.74
N VAL A 29 -11.18 -25.47 -5.99
CA VAL A 29 -11.06 -24.36 -6.94
C VAL A 29 -11.85 -23.14 -6.45
N ALA A 30 -13.08 -23.32 -5.99
CA ALA A 30 -13.92 -22.23 -5.46
C ALA A 30 -13.24 -21.57 -4.24
N LEU A 31 -12.68 -22.36 -3.33
CA LEU A 31 -11.95 -21.86 -2.17
C LEU A 31 -10.69 -21.09 -2.60
N ALA A 32 -9.92 -21.60 -3.54
CA ALA A 32 -8.74 -20.92 -4.06
C ALA A 32 -9.09 -19.55 -4.67
N LEU A 33 -10.16 -19.49 -5.48
CA LEU A 33 -10.66 -18.23 -6.04
C LEU A 33 -11.12 -17.24 -4.96
N ALA A 34 -11.81 -17.72 -3.93
CA ALA A 34 -12.24 -16.89 -2.80
C ALA A 34 -11.03 -16.33 -2.04
N VAL A 35 -9.99 -17.15 -1.77
CA VAL A 35 -8.75 -16.69 -1.12
C VAL A 35 -8.05 -15.64 -1.97
N VAL A 36 -7.93 -15.84 -3.28
CA VAL A 36 -7.30 -14.86 -4.19
C VAL A 36 -8.10 -13.54 -4.19
N ALA A 37 -9.42 -13.61 -4.25
CA ALA A 37 -10.30 -12.43 -4.21
C ALA A 37 -10.16 -11.68 -2.87
N PHE A 38 -10.15 -12.40 -1.75
CA PHE A 38 -9.94 -11.85 -0.42
C PHE A 38 -8.59 -11.14 -0.31
N VAL A 39 -7.49 -11.80 -0.71
CA VAL A 39 -6.13 -11.22 -0.64
C VAL A 39 -6.03 -9.96 -1.51
N LYS A 40 -6.58 -9.98 -2.73
CA LYS A 40 -6.59 -8.82 -3.60
C LYS A 40 -7.33 -7.63 -2.97
N ALA A 41 -8.51 -7.87 -2.40
CA ALA A 41 -9.30 -6.84 -1.73
C ALA A 41 -8.57 -6.32 -0.49
N TYR A 42 -8.03 -7.21 0.35
CA TYR A 42 -7.27 -6.84 1.53
C TYR A 42 -6.06 -5.96 1.20
N VAL A 43 -5.24 -6.37 0.22
CA VAL A 43 -4.06 -5.59 -0.22
C VAL A 43 -4.48 -4.23 -0.79
N ARG A 44 -5.61 -4.17 -1.50
CA ARG A 44 -6.14 -2.92 -2.06
C ARG A 44 -6.55 -1.92 -0.98
N TYR A 45 -7.17 -2.38 0.11
CA TYR A 45 -7.74 -1.50 1.13
C TYR A 45 -6.85 -1.29 2.35
N ARG A 46 -5.80 -2.08 2.55
CA ARG A 46 -4.85 -1.91 3.66
C ARG A 46 -3.98 -0.65 3.49
N GLY A 47 -3.48 -0.16 4.62
CA GLY A 47 -2.49 0.91 4.68
C GLY A 47 -3.10 2.30 4.82
N LYS A 48 -2.23 3.24 5.21
CA LYS A 48 -2.60 4.63 5.46
C LYS A 48 -2.94 5.35 4.16
N ARG A 49 -3.94 6.20 4.27
CA ARG A 49 -4.40 7.09 3.21
C ARG A 49 -4.43 8.51 3.72
N VAL A 50 -4.22 9.45 2.82
CA VAL A 50 -4.41 10.87 3.09
C VAL A 50 -5.60 11.32 2.26
N ILE A 51 -6.57 11.89 2.94
CA ILE A 51 -7.81 12.40 2.33
C ILE A 51 -8.04 13.85 2.77
N THR A 52 -8.86 14.57 2.03
CA THR A 52 -9.33 15.89 2.45
C THR A 52 -10.61 15.72 3.25
N CYS A 53 -10.61 16.12 4.52
CA CYS A 53 -11.81 16.05 5.35
C CYS A 53 -12.86 17.03 4.83
N PRO A 54 -14.08 16.59 4.47
CA PRO A 54 -15.10 17.47 3.91
C PRO A 54 -15.63 18.50 4.90
N GLU A 55 -15.48 18.27 6.22
CA GLU A 55 -15.92 19.21 7.24
C GLU A 55 -14.89 20.30 7.54
N THR A 56 -13.59 19.97 7.55
CA THR A 56 -12.53 20.91 7.93
C THR A 56 -11.72 21.42 6.75
N HIS A 57 -11.81 20.75 5.59
CA HIS A 57 -10.98 21.00 4.40
C HIS A 57 -9.48 20.83 4.64
N HIS A 58 -9.10 20.17 5.74
CA HIS A 58 -7.71 19.80 6.04
C HIS A 58 -7.41 18.37 5.60
N HIS A 59 -6.13 18.12 5.37
CA HIS A 59 -5.65 16.77 5.10
C HIS A 59 -5.63 15.94 6.38
N GLU A 60 -6.22 14.75 6.32
CA GLU A 60 -6.29 13.82 7.43
C GLU A 60 -5.76 12.45 7.01
N ALA A 61 -5.04 11.81 7.91
CA ALA A 61 -4.59 10.44 7.70
C ALA A 61 -5.65 9.47 8.22
N VAL A 62 -6.04 8.53 7.36
CA VAL A 62 -7.07 7.53 7.67
C VAL A 62 -6.59 6.13 7.35
N GLU A 63 -7.11 5.15 8.07
CA GLU A 63 -6.98 3.74 7.75
C GLU A 63 -8.37 3.13 7.59
N LEU A 64 -8.53 2.27 6.60
CA LEU A 64 -9.77 1.51 6.38
C LEU A 64 -9.73 0.19 7.14
N ASP A 65 -10.91 -0.31 7.51
CA ASP A 65 -11.08 -1.69 7.94
C ASP A 65 -10.93 -2.64 6.74
N ALA A 66 -9.67 -2.94 6.41
CA ALA A 66 -9.33 -3.78 5.28
C ALA A 66 -9.84 -5.22 5.40
N PRO A 67 -9.85 -5.88 6.58
CA PRO A 67 -10.52 -7.16 6.79
C PRO A 67 -12.00 -7.13 6.43
N LEU A 68 -12.74 -6.14 6.94
CA LEU A 68 -14.18 -6.00 6.65
C LEU A 68 -14.43 -5.76 5.15
N ALA A 69 -13.65 -4.86 4.53
CA ALA A 69 -13.73 -4.60 3.10
C ALA A 69 -13.44 -5.85 2.27
N ALA A 70 -12.46 -6.67 2.68
CA ALA A 70 -12.10 -7.90 1.98
C ALA A 70 -13.19 -8.98 2.10
N VAL A 71 -13.73 -9.21 3.30
CA VAL A 71 -14.82 -10.19 3.51
C VAL A 71 -16.07 -9.77 2.76
N SER A 72 -16.47 -8.51 2.87
CA SER A 72 -17.68 -8.02 2.16
C SER A 72 -17.56 -8.08 0.65
N SER A 73 -16.34 -7.92 0.10
CA SER A 73 -16.05 -8.05 -1.33
C SER A 73 -16.37 -9.44 -1.91
N LEU A 74 -16.37 -10.50 -1.07
CA LEU A 74 -16.71 -11.85 -1.50
C LEU A 74 -18.21 -12.06 -1.74
N LEU A 75 -19.05 -11.24 -1.13
CA LEU A 75 -20.50 -11.44 -1.11
C LEU A 75 -21.25 -10.39 -1.95
N HIS A 76 -21.07 -9.11 -1.65
CA HIS A 76 -21.93 -8.04 -2.17
C HIS A 76 -21.14 -6.80 -2.67
N GLY A 77 -19.81 -6.88 -2.68
CA GLY A 77 -18.92 -5.73 -2.94
C GLY A 77 -18.36 -5.13 -1.64
N PRO A 78 -17.28 -4.34 -1.75
CA PRO A 78 -16.55 -3.85 -0.59
C PRO A 78 -17.39 -2.85 0.21
N ARG A 79 -17.59 -3.13 1.49
CA ARG A 79 -18.11 -2.15 2.45
C ARG A 79 -16.94 -1.45 3.10
N LEU A 80 -16.81 -0.15 2.86
CA LEU A 80 -15.73 0.64 3.40
C LEU A 80 -16.15 1.28 4.72
N HIS A 81 -15.31 1.12 5.73
CA HIS A 81 -15.39 1.79 7.02
C HIS A 81 -14.00 2.24 7.42
N LEU A 82 -13.92 3.38 8.11
CA LEU A 82 -12.67 3.80 8.72
C LEU A 82 -12.37 2.94 9.96
N ALA A 83 -11.15 2.45 10.06
CA ALA A 83 -10.61 1.84 11.27
C ALA A 83 -9.97 2.90 12.17
N SER A 84 -9.38 3.95 11.57
CA SER A 84 -8.79 5.08 12.29
C SER A 84 -8.81 6.35 11.45
N CYS A 85 -8.81 7.50 12.15
CA CYS A 85 -8.67 8.82 11.56
C CYS A 85 -7.90 9.72 12.53
N THR A 86 -6.99 10.53 12.04
CA THR A 86 -6.20 11.47 12.87
C THR A 86 -7.07 12.47 13.62
N ARG A 87 -8.26 12.77 13.12
CA ARG A 87 -9.23 13.66 13.74
C ARG A 87 -10.09 12.99 14.84
N TRP A 88 -10.14 11.68 14.93
CA TRP A 88 -11.04 10.98 15.87
C TRP A 88 -10.83 11.27 17.35
N PRO A 89 -9.63 11.59 17.85
CA PRO A 89 -9.50 12.04 19.24
C PRO A 89 -10.38 13.26 19.55
N GLU A 90 -10.62 14.14 18.57
CA GLU A 90 -11.44 15.34 18.71
C GLU A 90 -12.90 15.09 18.33
N ARG A 91 -13.16 14.24 17.33
CA ARG A 91 -14.51 13.97 16.81
C ARG A 91 -14.69 12.53 16.31
N GLN A 92 -15.23 11.70 17.17
CA GLN A 92 -15.46 10.27 16.88
C GLN A 92 -16.79 10.00 16.15
N ASP A 93 -17.74 10.93 16.17
CA ASP A 93 -19.11 10.82 15.67
C ASP A 93 -19.29 11.35 14.24
N CYS A 94 -18.22 11.45 13.46
CA CYS A 94 -18.30 11.93 12.08
C CYS A 94 -19.02 10.92 11.17
N ALA A 95 -19.73 11.44 10.15
CA ALA A 95 -20.48 10.63 9.19
C ALA A 95 -19.58 9.83 8.21
N GLN A 96 -18.27 10.01 8.26
CA GLN A 96 -17.28 9.36 7.38
C GLN A 96 -17.49 9.66 5.88
N ASP A 97 -17.99 10.82 5.53
CA ASP A 97 -18.26 11.23 4.13
C ASP A 97 -16.99 11.24 3.25
N CYS A 98 -15.82 11.31 3.87
CA CYS A 98 -14.52 11.16 3.19
C CYS A 98 -14.30 9.79 2.52
N ILE A 99 -15.05 8.76 2.90
CA ILE A 99 -15.02 7.44 2.25
C ILE A 99 -15.33 7.55 0.76
N ARG A 100 -16.19 8.48 0.36
CA ARG A 100 -16.54 8.72 -1.05
C ARG A 100 -15.32 9.11 -1.90
N GLU A 101 -14.39 9.88 -1.35
CA GLU A 101 -13.13 10.19 -2.04
C GLU A 101 -12.30 8.92 -2.28
N ILE A 102 -12.24 8.03 -1.28
CA ILE A 102 -11.54 6.74 -1.38
C ILE A 102 -12.21 5.81 -2.39
N GLU A 103 -13.54 5.78 -2.47
CA GLU A 103 -14.28 4.98 -3.45
C GLU A 103 -14.00 5.44 -4.89
N LEU A 104 -13.95 6.75 -5.11
CA LEU A 104 -13.66 7.33 -6.43
C LEU A 104 -12.20 7.13 -6.85
N SER A 105 -11.26 7.13 -5.91
CA SER A 105 -9.83 6.99 -6.18
C SER A 105 -9.12 6.10 -5.16
N PRO A 106 -9.36 4.79 -5.17
CA PRO A 106 -8.85 3.86 -4.14
C PRO A 106 -7.33 3.82 -4.01
N PHE A 107 -6.61 4.13 -5.08
CA PHE A 107 -5.15 4.18 -5.11
C PHE A 107 -4.61 5.61 -4.98
N GLY A 108 -5.37 6.62 -5.43
CA GLY A 108 -4.90 8.00 -5.47
C GLY A 108 -4.62 8.61 -4.10
N CYS A 109 -5.42 8.26 -3.11
CA CYS A 109 -5.25 8.70 -1.71
C CYS A 109 -4.36 7.74 -0.88
N GLN A 110 -3.90 6.63 -1.45
CA GLN A 110 -3.00 5.71 -0.77
C GLN A 110 -1.61 6.34 -0.65
N LEU A 111 -1.12 6.49 0.58
CA LEU A 111 0.12 7.20 0.87
C LEU A 111 1.30 6.72 0.02
N ARG A 112 1.49 5.41 -0.07
CA ARG A 112 2.59 4.84 -0.87
C ARG A 112 2.47 5.16 -2.35
N ALA A 113 1.26 5.05 -2.92
CA ALA A 113 1.04 5.38 -4.33
C ALA A 113 1.23 6.88 -4.61
N MET A 114 0.85 7.74 -3.67
CA MET A 114 1.10 9.19 -3.74
C MET A 114 2.60 9.48 -3.78
N LEU A 115 3.39 8.85 -2.91
CA LEU A 115 4.83 9.00 -2.88
C LEU A 115 5.51 8.45 -4.14
N ASP A 116 5.16 7.24 -4.57
CA ASP A 116 5.69 6.65 -5.81
C ASP A 116 5.43 7.54 -7.03
N ASN A 117 4.20 8.07 -7.13
CA ASN A 117 3.82 8.99 -8.21
C ASN A 117 4.58 10.32 -8.13
N TRP A 118 4.82 10.84 -6.92
CA TRP A 118 5.53 12.10 -6.75
C TRP A 118 7.01 12.01 -7.15
N TYR A 119 7.68 10.90 -6.84
CA TYR A 119 9.08 10.69 -7.27
C TYR A 119 9.21 10.39 -8.76
N LYS A 120 8.18 9.82 -9.37
CA LYS A 120 8.24 9.38 -10.77
C LYS A 120 8.63 10.51 -11.73
N GLY A 121 9.75 10.32 -12.43
CA GLY A 121 10.26 11.30 -13.40
C GLY A 121 10.94 12.51 -12.80
N LYS A 122 11.06 12.61 -11.46
CA LYS A 122 11.87 13.64 -10.81
C LYS A 122 13.33 13.23 -10.77
N GLU A 123 14.19 14.21 -10.52
CA GLU A 123 15.62 14.03 -10.38
C GLU A 123 16.06 14.35 -8.95
N CYS A 124 17.06 13.63 -8.46
CA CYS A 124 17.70 13.94 -7.19
C CYS A 124 18.32 15.33 -7.23
N VAL A 125 18.06 16.15 -6.21
CA VAL A 125 18.58 17.54 -6.14
C VAL A 125 20.10 17.61 -6.16
N TYR A 126 20.79 16.60 -5.63
CA TYR A 126 22.24 16.56 -5.55
C TYR A 126 22.92 15.95 -6.78
N CYS A 127 22.58 14.71 -7.14
CA CYS A 127 23.28 13.99 -8.21
C CYS A 127 22.56 14.00 -9.56
N ARG A 128 21.39 14.62 -9.67
CA ARG A 128 20.58 14.73 -10.89
C ARG A 128 20.12 13.40 -11.49
N ARG A 129 20.33 12.28 -10.79
CA ARG A 129 19.83 10.98 -11.23
C ARG A 129 18.31 10.95 -11.16
N THR A 130 17.66 10.53 -12.24
CA THR A 130 16.20 10.36 -12.32
C THR A 130 15.78 9.18 -11.45
N PHE A 131 14.68 9.34 -10.72
CA PHE A 131 14.09 8.27 -9.93
C PHE A 131 13.38 7.25 -10.82
N GLY A 132 13.77 5.97 -10.68
CA GLY A 132 13.07 4.81 -11.19
C GLY A 132 12.07 4.23 -10.20
N GLU A 133 11.97 2.91 -10.15
CA GLU A 133 11.21 2.20 -9.13
C GLU A 133 11.87 2.38 -7.75
N ILE A 134 11.05 2.66 -6.73
CA ILE A 134 11.55 2.94 -5.38
C ILE A 134 11.52 1.68 -4.53
N HIS A 135 12.68 1.33 -3.99
CA HIS A 135 12.85 0.21 -3.07
C HIS A 135 12.65 0.66 -1.62
N TRP A 136 11.39 0.73 -1.17
CA TRP A 136 11.01 1.28 0.13
C TRP A 136 11.52 0.49 1.35
N PHE A 137 11.99 -0.72 1.16
CA PHE A 137 12.45 -1.58 2.27
C PHE A 137 13.93 -1.41 2.58
N ASP A 138 14.76 -1.11 1.57
CA ASP A 138 16.22 -1.08 1.69
C ASP A 138 16.84 0.25 1.22
N HIS A 139 16.34 0.86 0.15
CA HIS A 139 16.90 2.08 -0.44
C HIS A 139 15.88 3.22 -0.46
N LYS A 140 15.33 3.54 0.72
CA LYS A 140 14.34 4.62 0.86
C LYS A 140 14.94 5.97 0.50
N PRO A 141 14.36 6.70 -0.47
CA PRO A 141 14.73 8.07 -0.74
C PRO A 141 14.34 8.98 0.44
N ALA A 142 14.83 10.20 0.42
CA ALA A 142 14.52 11.23 1.40
C ALA A 142 14.06 12.51 0.70
N LEU A 143 13.85 13.53 1.48
CA LEU A 143 13.45 14.85 1.06
C LEU A 143 14.47 15.89 1.55
N GLN A 144 14.67 16.93 0.77
CA GLN A 144 15.33 18.13 1.24
C GLN A 144 14.30 19.21 1.49
N SER A 145 14.31 19.78 2.68
CA SER A 145 13.47 20.92 3.02
C SER A 145 13.96 22.21 2.31
N PRO A 146 13.15 23.27 2.24
CA PRO A 146 13.59 24.56 1.71
C PRO A 146 14.82 25.16 2.43
N GLU A 147 15.02 24.79 3.69
CA GLU A 147 16.14 25.21 4.52
C GLU A 147 17.42 24.38 4.27
N GLY A 148 17.33 23.34 3.43
CA GLY A 148 18.45 22.46 3.07
C GLY A 148 18.60 21.23 3.96
N GLU A 149 17.73 21.03 4.95
CA GLU A 149 17.78 19.85 5.82
C GLU A 149 17.25 18.60 5.11
N ILE A 150 17.89 17.46 5.35
CA ILE A 150 17.39 16.17 4.88
C ILE A 150 16.39 15.61 5.89
N LYS A 151 15.17 15.37 5.41
CA LYS A 151 14.08 14.76 6.19
C LYS A 151 13.79 13.36 5.71
N GLU A 152 13.68 12.44 6.65
CA GLU A 152 13.29 11.05 6.40
C GLU A 152 11.76 10.92 6.51
N TRP A 153 11.17 10.02 5.73
CA TRP A 153 9.72 9.81 5.69
C TRP A 153 9.12 9.41 7.03
N GLU A 154 9.89 8.72 7.86
CA GLU A 154 9.49 8.26 9.18
C GLU A 154 9.25 9.41 10.17
N THR A 155 9.83 10.57 9.92
CA THR A 155 9.68 11.76 10.79
C THR A 155 8.49 12.63 10.38
N ILE A 156 7.88 12.37 9.24
CA ILE A 156 6.80 13.19 8.68
C ILE A 156 5.45 12.56 9.03
N ARG A 157 4.57 13.33 9.62
CA ARG A 157 3.20 12.89 9.89
C ARG A 157 2.45 12.70 8.56
N PRO A 158 1.69 11.62 8.39
CA PRO A 158 1.02 11.30 7.11
C PRO A 158 0.13 12.43 6.58
N GLU A 159 -0.59 13.12 7.45
CA GLU A 159 -1.47 14.25 7.09
C GLU A 159 -0.71 15.47 6.56
N ALA A 160 0.55 15.64 6.94
CA ALA A 160 1.40 16.73 6.46
C ALA A 160 2.04 16.46 5.08
N ILE A 161 1.94 15.23 4.57
CA ILE A 161 2.63 14.84 3.35
C ILE A 161 2.25 15.66 2.12
N PRO A 162 0.99 16.01 1.84
CA PRO A 162 0.67 16.86 0.70
C PRO A 162 1.42 18.19 0.70
N ASP A 163 1.51 18.85 1.85
CA ASP A 163 2.20 20.13 2.01
C ASP A 163 3.72 19.97 1.88
N VAL A 164 4.26 18.90 2.43
CA VAL A 164 5.68 18.54 2.31
C VAL A 164 6.04 18.28 0.84
N LEU A 165 5.22 17.53 0.10
CA LEU A 165 5.44 17.26 -1.32
C LEU A 165 5.37 18.50 -2.20
N ALA A 166 4.65 19.55 -1.76
CA ALA A 166 4.57 20.82 -2.47
C ALA A 166 5.84 21.69 -2.30
N THR A 167 6.55 21.54 -1.18
CA THR A 167 7.65 22.44 -0.79
C THR A 167 9.04 21.81 -0.83
N HIS A 168 9.13 20.49 -0.67
CA HIS A 168 10.40 19.78 -0.54
C HIS A 168 10.92 19.24 -1.88
N GLN A 169 12.21 18.94 -1.94
CA GLN A 169 12.87 18.40 -3.12
C GLN A 169 13.30 16.94 -2.89
N PRO A 170 13.33 16.11 -3.95
CA PRO A 170 13.64 14.69 -3.81
C PRO A 170 15.15 14.45 -3.67
N VAL A 171 15.51 13.56 -2.75
CA VAL A 171 16.89 13.12 -2.49
C VAL A 171 16.97 11.61 -2.63
N CYS A 172 17.88 11.10 -3.46
CA CYS A 172 18.06 9.66 -3.58
C CYS A 172 18.76 9.07 -2.34
N TRP A 173 18.63 7.76 -2.15
CA TRP A 173 19.20 7.06 -1.00
C TRP A 173 20.71 7.29 -0.87
N ASP A 174 21.48 7.18 -1.98
CA ASP A 174 22.94 7.39 -1.98
C ASP A 174 23.30 8.77 -1.45
N CYS A 175 22.65 9.81 -1.98
CA CYS A 175 22.89 11.19 -1.55
C CYS A 175 22.44 11.43 -0.11
N LYS A 176 21.31 10.83 0.32
CA LYS A 176 20.88 10.88 1.72
C LYS A 176 21.96 10.37 2.66
N VAL A 177 22.54 9.22 2.37
CA VAL A 177 23.60 8.61 3.19
C VAL A 177 24.84 9.51 3.23
N VAL A 178 25.26 10.03 2.09
CA VAL A 178 26.43 10.92 2.01
C VAL A 178 26.21 12.22 2.77
N GLU A 179 25.06 12.88 2.60
CA GLU A 179 24.80 14.15 3.27
C GLU A 179 24.58 13.96 4.79
N LYS A 180 23.98 12.85 5.20
CA LYS A 180 23.86 12.51 6.63
C LYS A 180 25.26 12.29 7.24
N PHE A 181 26.13 11.53 6.56
CA PHE A 181 27.50 11.33 7.00
C PHE A 181 28.26 12.66 7.11
N ARG A 182 28.10 13.58 6.14
CA ARG A 182 28.72 14.90 6.18
C ARG A 182 28.25 15.72 7.39
N ALA A 183 26.96 15.67 7.68
CA ALA A 183 26.40 16.41 8.82
C ALA A 183 26.90 15.87 10.17
N GLU A 184 27.07 14.54 10.28
CA GLU A 184 27.54 13.87 11.50
C GLU A 184 29.06 13.97 11.69
N HIS A 185 29.82 14.09 10.59
CA HIS A 185 31.30 14.04 10.58
C HIS A 185 31.89 15.21 9.78
N ALA A 186 31.48 16.42 10.10
CA ALA A 186 31.91 17.63 9.40
C ALA A 186 33.43 17.83 9.43
N ASP A 187 34.08 17.32 10.46
CA ASP A 187 35.57 17.38 10.65
C ASP A 187 36.33 16.41 9.72
N LEU A 188 35.68 15.37 9.21
CA LEU A 188 36.28 14.36 8.32
C LEU A 188 36.07 14.68 6.83
N VAL A 189 35.20 15.61 6.52
CA VAL A 189 34.86 15.99 5.13
C VAL A 189 35.78 17.11 4.65
N THR A 190 36.75 16.76 3.79
CA THR A 190 37.48 17.74 3.05
C THR A 190 36.65 18.24 1.87
N ASP A 191 36.48 19.55 1.75
CA ASP A 191 35.75 20.21 0.66
C ASP A 191 36.42 19.96 -0.71
N ARG A 192 36.15 18.76 -1.27
CA ARG A 192 36.40 18.54 -2.70
C ARG A 192 35.05 18.64 -3.41
N PRO A 193 34.85 19.64 -4.27
CA PRO A 193 33.67 19.69 -5.11
C PRO A 193 33.60 18.42 -5.97
N TRP A 194 32.41 17.80 -6.05
CA TRP A 194 32.17 16.65 -6.93
C TRP A 194 32.51 17.05 -8.37
N GLN A 195 33.62 16.53 -8.90
CA GLN A 195 33.91 16.63 -10.32
C GLN A 195 33.03 15.60 -11.03
N HIS A 196 31.97 16.07 -11.66
CA HIS A 196 31.18 15.26 -12.60
C HIS A 196 32.03 15.16 -13.89
N SER A 197 32.56 13.95 -14.13
CA SER A 197 33.13 13.55 -15.43
C SER A 197 32.05 12.87 -16.26
#